data_20ef60863b7efa07620285042f3cd494
#
_entry.id   20ef60863b7efa07620285042f3cd494
#
_cell.length_a   1.000
_cell.length_b   1.000
_cell.length_c   1.000
_cell.angle_alpha   90.00
_cell.angle_beta   90.00
_cell.angle_gamma   90.00
#
_symmetry.space_group_name_H-M   'P 1'
#
loop_
_entity.id
_entity.type
_entity.pdbx_description
1 polymer ?
#
loop_
_entity_poly.entity_id
_entity_poly.type
_entity_poly.pdbx_seq_one_letter_code
_entity_poly.pdbx_strand_id
1 'polypeptide(L)'
;MAEFGLARYLKELRQLPMLEPHEGYLLAKRWREHGDREAAHRLVTSHLRLVVKIAMGYRGYGLPISELISEGNIGLIQAVNRFEPEKGFRLATYAVWWIRAAIQEYILHSWSLVHMATTANRRKLFFNLRKAKSRISVIDECDMRHDQIEIIAKRLGVTKQDVIDMNRWFSGDASLNAPIREDSDSGERQDWLVDEAVSQETTLATRDEYDYRRKTLASALCVLNDRERRIFEARRLAEDPTTLADLAAEFGVSPERVRQIDVSSFEKVQKAVKNRDAAIETLALTGN
;
A
#
# COMPACT_ATOMS: atom_id res chain seq x y z
N MET A 1 27.97 17.54 -7.10
CA MET A 1 27.45 18.35 -8.24
C MET A 1 26.13 19.08 -7.93
N ALA A 2 25.17 18.49 -7.22
CA ALA A 2 23.89 19.15 -6.88
C ALA A 2 24.02 20.40 -6.00
N GLU A 3 24.95 20.46 -5.06
CA GLU A 3 25.16 21.61 -4.19
C GLU A 3 25.70 22.86 -4.90
N PHE A 4 26.55 22.70 -5.92
CA PHE A 4 27.03 23.84 -6.72
C PHE A 4 25.89 24.51 -7.50
N GLY A 5 24.94 23.74 -8.01
CA GLY A 5 23.76 24.25 -8.71
C GLY A 5 22.85 25.05 -7.80
N LEU A 6 22.63 24.56 -6.57
CA LEU A 6 21.79 25.23 -5.57
C LEU A 6 22.40 26.58 -5.11
N ALA A 7 23.70 26.61 -4.84
CA ALA A 7 24.41 27.83 -4.45
C ALA A 7 24.32 28.92 -5.51
N ARG A 8 24.51 28.55 -6.79
CA ARG A 8 24.34 29.45 -7.93
C ARG A 8 22.91 29.99 -8.04
N TYR A 9 21.92 29.09 -7.97
CA TYR A 9 20.51 29.45 -7.99
C TYR A 9 20.16 30.44 -6.87
N LEU A 10 20.59 30.19 -5.64
CA LEU A 10 20.35 31.09 -4.51
C LEU A 10 21.01 32.46 -4.70
N LYS A 11 22.18 32.52 -5.36
CA LYS A 11 22.87 33.78 -5.69
C LYS A 11 22.07 34.59 -6.73
N GLU A 12 21.60 33.93 -7.78
CA GLU A 12 20.76 34.56 -8.82
C GLU A 12 19.44 35.07 -8.25
N LEU A 13 18.79 34.31 -7.37
CA LEU A 13 17.55 34.74 -6.70
C LEU A 13 17.70 36.04 -5.88
N ARG A 14 18.87 36.26 -5.29
CA ARG A 14 19.12 37.48 -4.51
C ARG A 14 19.16 38.74 -5.37
N GLN A 15 19.42 38.62 -6.65
CA GLN A 15 19.49 39.73 -7.60
C GLN A 15 18.10 40.14 -8.15
N LEU A 16 17.10 39.26 -8.01
CA LEU A 16 15.76 39.54 -8.54
C LEU A 16 15.09 40.67 -7.74
N PRO A 17 14.50 41.65 -8.44
CA PRO A 17 13.82 42.75 -7.78
C PRO A 17 12.55 42.26 -7.07
N MET A 18 12.28 42.83 -5.92
CA MET A 18 11.01 42.64 -5.22
C MET A 18 9.96 43.59 -5.77
N LEU A 19 8.78 43.10 -6.07
CA LEU A 19 7.67 43.91 -6.54
C LEU A 19 7.03 44.71 -5.41
N GLU A 20 6.70 45.96 -5.69
CA GLU A 20 5.84 46.76 -4.81
C GLU A 20 4.39 46.24 -4.79
N PRO A 21 3.62 46.48 -3.73
CA PRO A 21 2.25 46.00 -3.62
C PRO A 21 1.36 46.40 -4.78
N HIS A 22 1.50 47.61 -5.27
CA HIS A 22 0.74 48.17 -6.38
C HIS A 22 1.10 47.51 -7.71
N GLU A 23 2.39 47.30 -7.99
CA GLU A 23 2.86 46.63 -9.19
C GLU A 23 2.38 45.18 -9.22
N GLY A 24 2.45 44.48 -8.06
CA GLY A 24 1.96 43.09 -7.94
C GLY A 24 0.46 42.99 -8.24
N TYR A 25 -0.34 43.95 -7.83
CA TYR A 25 -1.77 44.02 -8.15
C TYR A 25 -2.00 44.20 -9.65
N LEU A 26 -1.32 45.15 -10.30
CA LEU A 26 -1.45 45.45 -11.72
C LEU A 26 -1.04 44.25 -12.59
N LEU A 27 0.07 43.60 -12.24
CA LEU A 27 0.53 42.40 -12.96
C LEU A 27 -0.44 41.21 -12.81
N ALA A 28 -0.98 41.03 -11.60
CA ALA A 28 -1.97 39.97 -11.37
C ALA A 28 -3.28 40.22 -12.15
N LYS A 29 -3.72 41.49 -12.24
CA LYS A 29 -4.88 41.88 -13.03
C LYS A 29 -4.65 41.65 -14.51
N ARG A 30 -3.49 42.04 -15.06
CA ARG A 30 -3.12 41.81 -16.46
C ARG A 30 -3.07 40.31 -16.79
N TRP A 31 -2.52 39.50 -15.89
CA TRP A 31 -2.52 38.04 -16.06
C TRP A 31 -3.95 37.49 -16.13
N ARG A 32 -4.83 37.92 -15.24
CA ARG A 32 -6.20 37.39 -15.16
C ARG A 32 -7.11 37.84 -16.31
N GLU A 33 -7.00 39.10 -16.72
CA GLU A 33 -7.86 39.66 -17.78
C GLU A 33 -7.38 39.36 -19.19
N HIS A 34 -6.06 39.33 -19.40
CA HIS A 34 -5.48 39.25 -20.73
C HIS A 34 -4.64 37.97 -20.96
N GLY A 35 -4.41 37.16 -19.94
CA GLY A 35 -3.56 35.97 -20.01
C GLY A 35 -2.08 36.30 -20.33
N ASP A 36 -1.61 37.49 -19.90
CA ASP A 36 -0.26 37.99 -20.17
C ASP A 36 0.80 37.14 -19.47
N ARG A 37 1.46 36.25 -20.21
CA ARG A 37 2.48 35.33 -19.71
C ARG A 37 3.69 36.05 -19.12
N GLU A 38 4.02 37.23 -19.63
CA GLU A 38 5.13 38.00 -19.11
C GLU A 38 4.82 38.57 -17.73
N ALA A 39 3.58 39.03 -17.51
CA ALA A 39 3.10 39.46 -16.20
C ALA A 39 3.14 38.30 -15.20
N ALA A 40 2.69 37.09 -15.57
CA ALA A 40 2.77 35.90 -14.74
C ALA A 40 4.22 35.52 -14.42
N HIS A 41 5.12 35.56 -15.39
CA HIS A 41 6.54 35.28 -15.19
C HIS A 41 7.17 36.26 -14.19
N ARG A 42 6.90 37.55 -14.30
CA ARG A 42 7.39 38.57 -13.34
C ARG A 42 6.82 38.36 -11.94
N LEU A 43 5.55 37.95 -11.80
CA LEU A 43 4.95 37.60 -10.53
C LEU A 43 5.64 36.39 -9.88
N VAL A 44 5.87 35.32 -10.64
CA VAL A 44 6.53 34.13 -10.13
C VAL A 44 7.98 34.44 -9.72
N THR A 45 8.77 35.07 -10.60
CA THR A 45 10.20 35.33 -10.35
C THR A 45 10.43 36.21 -9.11
N SER A 46 9.60 37.21 -8.89
CA SER A 46 9.70 38.07 -7.70
C SER A 46 9.39 37.35 -6.38
N HIS A 47 8.64 36.24 -6.43
CA HIS A 47 8.23 35.49 -5.23
C HIS A 47 9.05 34.19 -5.01
N LEU A 48 10.02 33.85 -5.88
CA LEU A 48 10.88 32.65 -5.71
C LEU A 48 11.66 32.67 -4.38
N ARG A 49 12.07 33.85 -3.89
CA ARG A 49 12.72 33.99 -2.58
C ARG A 49 11.83 33.51 -1.42
N LEU A 50 10.51 33.70 -1.54
CA LEU A 50 9.53 33.22 -0.56
C LEU A 50 9.47 31.71 -0.54
N VAL A 51 9.51 31.06 -1.73
CA VAL A 51 9.54 29.60 -1.85
C VAL A 51 10.77 29.03 -1.12
N VAL A 52 11.97 29.57 -1.39
CA VAL A 52 13.19 29.13 -0.71
C VAL A 52 13.08 29.27 0.80
N LYS A 53 12.59 30.42 1.29
CA LYS A 53 12.40 30.64 2.73
C LYS A 53 11.49 29.60 3.37
N ILE A 54 10.41 29.22 2.69
CA ILE A 54 9.47 28.21 3.18
C ILE A 54 10.11 26.82 3.12
N ALA A 55 10.74 26.45 1.98
CA ALA A 55 11.39 25.17 1.77
C ALA A 55 12.49 24.88 2.80
N MET A 56 13.27 25.90 3.18
CA MET A 56 14.29 25.79 4.24
C MET A 56 13.70 25.37 5.60
N GLY A 57 12.45 25.70 5.87
CA GLY A 57 11.75 25.26 7.09
C GLY A 57 11.48 23.74 7.12
N TYR A 58 11.57 23.06 5.99
CA TYR A 58 11.37 21.61 5.84
C TYR A 58 12.68 20.82 5.65
N ARG A 59 13.84 21.44 5.87
CA ARG A 59 15.18 20.86 5.74
C ARG A 59 15.35 19.75 6.75
N GLY A 60 14.74 19.07 7.29
CA GLY A 60 15.00 18.01 8.28
C GLY A 60 14.24 16.73 7.98
N TYR A 61 13.54 16.67 6.85
CA TYR A 61 12.77 15.50 6.47
C TYR A 61 13.53 14.50 5.60
N GLY A 62 14.87 14.66 5.44
CA GLY A 62 15.71 13.72 4.70
C GLY A 62 15.66 13.87 3.18
N LEU A 63 14.86 14.79 2.63
CA LEU A 63 14.74 15.03 1.20
C LEU A 63 15.68 16.14 0.72
N PRO A 64 16.16 16.08 -0.54
CA PRO A 64 16.98 17.11 -1.13
C PRO A 64 16.26 18.47 -1.17
N ILE A 65 16.91 19.54 -0.69
CA ILE A 65 16.31 20.86 -0.62
C ILE A 65 15.97 21.42 -2.02
N SER A 66 16.72 21.03 -3.05
CA SER A 66 16.46 21.39 -4.44
C SER A 66 15.09 20.93 -4.91
N GLU A 67 14.72 19.72 -4.55
CA GLU A 67 13.41 19.13 -4.90
C GLU A 67 12.27 19.82 -4.14
N LEU A 68 12.46 20.10 -2.85
CA LEU A 68 11.49 20.87 -2.07
C LEU A 68 11.25 22.27 -2.66
N ILE A 69 12.30 22.92 -3.17
CA ILE A 69 12.18 24.21 -3.85
C ILE A 69 11.44 24.04 -5.18
N SER A 70 11.71 23.02 -5.95
CA SER A 70 11.03 22.75 -7.23
C SER A 70 9.53 22.53 -7.03
N GLU A 71 9.15 21.72 -6.07
CA GLU A 71 7.74 21.48 -5.73
C GLU A 71 7.07 22.76 -5.15
N GLY A 72 7.80 23.49 -4.33
CA GLY A 72 7.35 24.82 -3.86
C GLY A 72 7.10 25.82 -5.00
N ASN A 73 7.91 25.77 -6.07
CA ASN A 73 7.71 26.60 -7.27
C ASN A 73 6.45 26.19 -8.02
N ILE A 74 6.13 24.89 -8.09
CA ILE A 74 4.86 24.39 -8.66
C ILE A 74 3.69 24.95 -7.85
N GLY A 75 3.77 24.90 -6.51
CA GLY A 75 2.78 25.50 -5.62
C GLY A 75 2.62 27.02 -5.84
N LEU A 76 3.71 27.74 -6.06
CA LEU A 76 3.67 29.17 -6.37
C LEU A 76 2.97 29.45 -7.71
N ILE A 77 3.26 28.67 -8.74
CA ILE A 77 2.60 28.78 -10.07
C ILE A 77 1.09 28.54 -9.94
N GLN A 78 0.69 27.51 -9.18
CA GLN A 78 -0.73 27.25 -8.90
C GLN A 78 -1.39 28.41 -8.16
N ALA A 79 -0.66 29.03 -7.22
CA ALA A 79 -1.15 30.21 -6.52
C ALA A 79 -1.37 31.39 -7.48
N VAL A 80 -0.42 31.68 -8.36
CA VAL A 80 -0.54 32.77 -9.35
C VAL A 80 -1.74 32.56 -10.27
N ASN A 81 -1.96 31.32 -10.73
CA ASN A 81 -3.07 30.99 -11.62
C ASN A 81 -4.45 31.16 -10.97
N ARG A 82 -4.53 30.93 -9.64
CA ARG A 82 -5.80 31.00 -8.89
C ARG A 82 -5.98 32.30 -8.08
N PHE A 83 -5.00 33.18 -8.15
CA PHE A 83 -5.03 34.41 -7.38
C PHE A 83 -6.09 35.40 -7.90
N GLU A 84 -6.86 35.98 -6.99
CA GLU A 84 -7.88 37.01 -7.26
C GLU A 84 -7.44 38.33 -6.62
N PRO A 85 -6.90 39.26 -7.43
CA PRO A 85 -6.39 40.50 -6.91
C PRO A 85 -7.48 41.43 -6.30
N GLU A 86 -8.72 41.28 -6.78
CA GLU A 86 -9.86 42.10 -6.33
C GLU A 86 -10.26 41.86 -4.87
N LYS A 87 -9.87 40.71 -4.30
CA LYS A 87 -10.13 40.41 -2.87
C LYS A 87 -9.29 41.22 -1.90
N GLY A 88 -8.40 42.09 -2.36
CA GLY A 88 -7.60 42.98 -1.54
C GLY A 88 -6.44 42.36 -0.78
N PHE A 89 -6.18 41.05 -0.92
CA PHE A 89 -5.05 40.37 -0.28
C PHE A 89 -3.80 40.41 -1.14
N ARG A 90 -2.63 40.36 -0.51
CA ARG A 90 -1.36 40.25 -1.24
C ARG A 90 -1.13 38.85 -1.74
N LEU A 91 -0.57 38.70 -2.98
CA LEU A 91 -0.20 37.41 -3.55
C LEU A 91 0.72 36.62 -2.61
N ALA A 92 1.69 37.26 -1.97
CA ALA A 92 2.60 36.58 -1.03
C ALA A 92 1.85 35.84 0.09
N THR A 93 0.79 36.48 0.66
CA THR A 93 0.01 35.85 1.74
C THR A 93 -0.79 34.62 1.24
N TYR A 94 -1.34 34.73 0.04
CA TYR A 94 -2.07 33.62 -0.59
C TYR A 94 -1.13 32.48 -1.03
N ALA A 95 0.01 32.83 -1.64
CA ALA A 95 0.98 31.85 -2.14
C ALA A 95 1.62 31.01 -1.03
N VAL A 96 1.80 31.52 0.19
CA VAL A 96 2.32 30.75 1.34
C VAL A 96 1.54 29.45 1.57
N TRP A 97 0.23 29.50 1.43
CA TRP A 97 -0.62 28.31 1.62
C TRP A 97 -0.39 27.27 0.53
N TRP A 98 -0.32 27.67 -0.72
CA TRP A 98 -0.08 26.80 -1.87
C TRP A 98 1.31 26.19 -1.86
N ILE A 99 2.33 27.01 -1.58
CA ILE A 99 3.72 26.57 -1.47
C ILE A 99 3.85 25.50 -0.37
N ARG A 100 3.27 25.78 0.81
CA ARG A 100 3.29 24.81 1.92
C ARG A 100 2.56 23.53 1.56
N ALA A 101 1.39 23.61 0.95
CA ALA A 101 0.62 22.45 0.55
C ALA A 101 1.40 21.56 -0.42
N ALA A 102 1.99 22.16 -1.48
CA ALA A 102 2.79 21.42 -2.47
C ALA A 102 4.02 20.74 -1.82
N ILE A 103 4.79 21.47 -0.99
CA ILE A 103 5.96 20.92 -0.30
C ILE A 103 5.54 19.78 0.66
N GLN A 104 4.47 19.95 1.42
CA GLN A 104 4.00 18.94 2.36
C GLN A 104 3.49 17.69 1.65
N GLU A 105 2.78 17.85 0.55
CA GLU A 105 2.31 16.75 -0.28
C GLU A 105 3.49 15.96 -0.86
N TYR A 106 4.49 16.65 -1.41
CA TYR A 106 5.70 16.02 -1.91
C TYR A 106 6.45 15.24 -0.82
N ILE A 107 6.62 15.82 0.38
CA ILE A 107 7.25 15.13 1.51
C ILE A 107 6.51 13.84 1.85
N LEU A 108 5.19 13.87 1.95
CA LEU A 108 4.40 12.69 2.28
C LEU A 108 4.48 11.58 1.23
N HIS A 109 4.66 11.96 -0.04
CA HIS A 109 4.83 10.98 -1.12
C HIS A 109 6.24 10.41 -1.23
N SER A 110 7.26 11.21 -0.95
CA SER A 110 8.66 10.85 -1.22
C SER A 110 9.44 10.42 0.01
N TRP A 111 8.86 10.52 1.21
CA TRP A 111 9.56 10.23 2.46
C TRP A 111 9.77 8.73 2.70
N SER A 112 8.84 7.86 2.30
CA SER A 112 8.90 6.41 2.44
C SER A 112 8.29 5.73 1.22
N LEU A 113 8.75 4.51 0.91
CA LEU A 113 8.19 3.65 -0.14
C LEU A 113 6.72 3.28 0.13
N VAL A 114 6.34 3.21 1.42
CA VAL A 114 4.97 2.90 1.84
C VAL A 114 4.22 4.17 2.19
N HIS A 115 3.16 4.48 1.44
CA HIS A 115 2.32 5.66 1.69
C HIS A 115 1.48 5.47 2.97
N MET A 116 1.85 6.19 4.02
CA MET A 116 1.31 5.98 5.35
C MET A 116 0.37 7.11 5.83
N ALA A 117 0.51 8.32 5.31
CA ALA A 117 -0.21 9.50 5.79
C ALA A 117 -1.52 9.76 5.02
N THR A 118 -2.40 8.76 4.96
CA THR A 118 -3.66 8.85 4.21
C THR A 118 -4.72 9.72 4.91
N THR A 119 -4.75 9.76 6.25
CA THR A 119 -5.75 10.51 7.01
C THR A 119 -5.24 11.90 7.45
N ALA A 120 -6.17 12.86 7.63
CA ALA A 120 -5.85 14.21 8.09
C ALA A 120 -5.13 14.20 9.45
N ASN A 121 -5.53 13.32 10.38
CA ASN A 121 -4.90 13.18 11.69
C ASN A 121 -3.46 12.69 11.59
N ARG A 122 -3.17 11.71 10.74
CA ARG A 122 -1.82 11.20 10.50
C ARG A 122 -0.92 12.25 9.85
N ARG A 123 -1.43 13.03 8.88
CA ARG A 123 -0.69 14.16 8.29
C ARG A 123 -0.35 15.21 9.35
N LYS A 124 -1.33 15.60 10.17
CA LYS A 124 -1.12 16.53 11.28
C LYS A 124 -0.06 16.01 12.25
N LEU A 125 -0.12 14.73 12.58
CA LEU A 125 0.82 14.06 13.47
C LEU A 125 2.22 14.05 12.87
N PHE A 126 2.39 13.66 11.62
CA PHE A 126 3.66 13.60 10.91
C PHE A 126 4.44 14.93 11.01
N PHE A 127 3.81 16.06 10.71
CA PHE A 127 4.47 17.37 10.74
C PHE A 127 4.67 17.95 12.15
N ASN A 128 3.88 17.53 13.12
CA ASN A 128 3.93 18.11 14.48
C ASN A 128 4.63 17.22 15.52
N LEU A 129 4.78 15.89 15.28
CA LEU A 129 5.34 14.96 16.26
C LEU A 129 6.77 15.33 16.63
N ARG A 130 7.64 15.62 15.65
CA ARG A 130 9.03 16.01 15.88
C ARG A 130 9.13 17.28 16.75
N LYS A 131 8.28 18.26 16.48
CA LYS A 131 8.21 19.50 17.27
C LYS A 131 7.61 19.25 18.66
N ALA A 132 6.69 18.30 18.78
CA ALA A 132 6.13 17.91 20.08
C ALA A 132 7.17 17.17 20.92
N LYS A 133 7.94 16.25 20.34
CA LYS A 133 9.05 15.54 20.98
C LYS A 133 10.11 16.52 21.52
N SER A 134 10.58 17.44 20.68
CA SER A 134 11.62 18.41 21.09
C SER A 134 11.18 19.30 22.28
N ARG A 135 9.88 19.58 22.41
CA ARG A 135 9.34 20.37 23.54
C ARG A 135 9.19 19.58 24.84
N ILE A 136 9.14 18.25 24.75
CA ILE A 136 9.01 17.36 25.93
C ILE A 136 10.39 16.83 26.35
N SER A 137 11.48 17.31 25.71
CA SER A 137 12.86 16.88 25.99
C SER A 137 13.05 15.37 25.85
N VAL A 138 12.38 14.75 24.88
CA VAL A 138 12.61 13.35 24.53
C VAL A 138 13.95 13.27 23.81
N ILE A 139 14.97 12.75 24.48
CA ILE A 139 16.35 12.64 23.96
C ILE A 139 16.48 11.42 23.06
N ASP A 140 15.75 10.35 23.33
CA ASP A 140 15.79 9.11 22.53
C ASP A 140 14.71 9.09 21.44
N GLU A 141 15.15 8.88 20.19
CA GLU A 141 14.27 8.83 19.03
C GLU A 141 13.40 7.56 18.98
N CYS A 142 13.87 6.46 19.58
CA CYS A 142 13.24 5.13 19.44
C CYS A 142 12.19 4.79 20.49
N ASP A 143 12.34 5.22 21.73
CA ASP A 143 11.46 4.77 22.83
C ASP A 143 10.78 5.94 23.56
N MET A 144 9.52 6.18 23.24
CA MET A 144 8.70 7.13 23.98
C MET A 144 8.02 6.43 25.16
N ARG A 145 8.13 7.05 26.37
CA ARG A 145 7.43 6.58 27.57
C ARG A 145 5.91 6.76 27.41
N HIS A 146 5.16 5.89 28.05
CA HIS A 146 3.70 5.88 27.97
C HIS A 146 3.08 7.26 28.33
N ASP A 147 3.61 7.93 29.32
CA ASP A 147 3.18 9.27 29.75
C ASP A 147 3.39 10.33 28.65
N GLN A 148 4.49 10.23 27.93
CA GLN A 148 4.81 11.15 26.83
C GLN A 148 3.87 10.96 25.64
N ILE A 149 3.54 9.68 25.33
CA ILE A 149 2.57 9.34 24.28
C ILE A 149 1.21 9.94 24.62
N GLU A 150 0.79 9.85 25.89
CA GLU A 150 -0.50 10.37 26.32
C GLU A 150 -0.55 11.92 26.22
N ILE A 151 0.50 12.61 26.62
CA ILE A 151 0.61 14.07 26.51
C ILE A 151 0.53 14.51 25.04
N ILE A 152 1.26 13.81 24.14
CA ILE A 152 1.27 14.11 22.71
C ILE A 152 -0.11 13.84 22.11
N ALA A 153 -0.73 12.70 22.41
CA ALA A 153 -2.04 12.33 21.92
C ALA A 153 -3.11 13.34 22.30
N LYS A 154 -3.15 13.75 23.58
CA LYS A 154 -4.06 14.80 24.06
C LYS A 154 -3.81 16.16 23.39
N ARG A 155 -2.55 16.55 23.23
CA ARG A 155 -2.19 17.85 22.64
C ARG A 155 -2.55 17.96 21.16
N LEU A 156 -2.37 16.88 20.40
CA LEU A 156 -2.62 16.85 18.96
C LEU A 156 -4.05 16.39 18.61
N GLY A 157 -4.79 15.87 19.60
CA GLY A 157 -6.15 15.34 19.41
C GLY A 157 -6.16 14.09 18.53
N VAL A 158 -5.21 13.16 18.74
CA VAL A 158 -5.07 11.88 18.01
C VAL A 158 -5.07 10.70 18.98
N THR A 159 -5.23 9.49 18.47
CA THR A 159 -5.19 8.30 19.32
C THR A 159 -3.77 7.99 19.79
N LYS A 160 -3.63 7.31 20.95
CA LYS A 160 -2.33 6.86 21.45
C LYS A 160 -1.65 5.91 20.46
N GLN A 161 -2.44 5.06 19.81
CA GLN A 161 -1.94 4.11 18.82
C GLN A 161 -1.36 4.83 17.60
N ASP A 162 -2.02 5.86 17.07
CA ASP A 162 -1.49 6.66 15.96
C ASP A 162 -0.12 7.28 16.30
N VAL A 163 0.09 7.70 17.57
CA VAL A 163 1.38 8.27 18.02
C VAL A 163 2.45 7.19 18.03
N ILE A 164 2.15 5.98 18.52
CA ILE A 164 3.08 4.85 18.56
C ILE A 164 3.46 4.44 17.14
N ASP A 165 2.48 4.25 16.27
CA ASP A 165 2.69 3.86 14.89
C ASP A 165 3.51 4.90 14.14
N MET A 166 3.19 6.19 14.30
CA MET A 166 3.95 7.27 13.68
C MET A 166 5.39 7.33 14.21
N ASN A 167 5.60 7.04 15.49
CA ASN A 167 6.95 7.00 16.06
C ASN A 167 7.81 5.88 15.46
N ARG A 168 7.22 4.70 15.26
CA ARG A 168 7.89 3.58 14.59
C ARG A 168 8.25 3.91 13.15
N TRP A 169 7.38 4.65 12.45
CA TRP A 169 7.64 5.07 11.07
C TRP A 169 8.79 6.06 10.93
N PHE A 170 9.00 6.92 11.93
CA PHE A 170 10.14 7.84 11.93
C PHE A 170 11.50 7.13 12.03
N SER A 171 11.53 5.84 12.37
CA SER A 171 12.76 5.03 12.29
C SER A 171 13.24 4.81 10.84
N GLY A 172 12.37 5.10 9.85
CA GLY A 172 12.68 4.97 8.43
C GLY A 172 12.60 3.53 7.91
N ASP A 173 12.77 3.40 6.60
CA ASP A 173 12.78 2.11 5.92
C ASP A 173 14.12 1.40 6.18
N ALA A 174 14.07 0.12 6.58
CA ALA A 174 15.26 -0.67 6.79
C ALA A 174 15.80 -1.22 5.47
N SER A 175 17.09 -1.02 5.19
CA SER A 175 17.71 -1.61 4.01
C SER A 175 17.87 -3.13 4.18
N LEU A 176 17.41 -3.89 3.18
CA LEU A 176 17.60 -5.33 3.13
C LEU A 176 19.05 -5.72 2.82
N ASN A 177 19.79 -4.83 2.17
CA ASN A 177 21.23 -5.02 1.87
C ASN A 177 22.13 -4.61 3.04
N ALA A 178 21.55 -4.25 4.20
CA ALA A 178 22.37 -3.96 5.36
C ALA A 178 22.96 -5.25 5.90
N PRO A 179 24.28 -5.27 6.23
CA PRO A 179 24.91 -6.45 6.82
C PRO A 179 24.29 -6.77 8.17
N ILE A 180 24.19 -8.06 8.50
CA ILE A 180 23.61 -8.52 9.76
C ILE A 180 24.53 -8.20 10.94
N ARG A 181 25.85 -8.26 10.71
CA ARG A 181 26.91 -7.91 11.66
C ARG A 181 27.92 -6.99 11.00
N GLU A 182 28.70 -6.27 11.81
CA GLU A 182 29.74 -5.37 11.30
C GLU A 182 30.91 -6.09 10.61
N ASP A 183 31.04 -7.43 10.80
CA ASP A 183 32.03 -8.25 10.11
C ASP A 183 31.63 -8.47 8.64
N SER A 184 32.56 -8.23 7.73
CA SER A 184 32.38 -8.20 6.28
C SER A 184 31.92 -9.53 5.64
N ASP A 185 31.89 -10.62 6.37
CA ASP A 185 31.53 -11.98 5.91
C ASP A 185 30.15 -12.44 6.42
N SER A 186 29.44 -11.61 7.15
CA SER A 186 28.10 -11.91 7.63
C SER A 186 27.07 -11.48 6.57
N GLY A 187 26.36 -12.42 5.95
CA GLY A 187 25.32 -12.18 4.93
C GLY A 187 24.43 -10.95 5.16
N GLU A 188 23.66 -10.60 4.17
CA GLU A 188 22.74 -9.47 4.20
C GLU A 188 21.42 -9.84 4.90
N ARG A 189 20.66 -8.86 5.36
CA ARG A 189 19.34 -9.08 5.98
C ARG A 189 18.37 -9.78 5.03
N GLN A 190 18.50 -9.60 3.72
CA GLN A 190 17.67 -10.27 2.72
C GLN A 190 17.85 -11.79 2.73
N ASP A 191 19.03 -12.31 3.10
CA ASP A 191 19.34 -13.74 3.15
C ASP A 191 18.54 -14.48 4.24
N TRP A 192 18.01 -13.72 5.21
CA TRP A 192 17.19 -14.26 6.30
C TRP A 192 15.70 -14.27 5.99
N LEU A 193 15.30 -13.67 4.88
CA LEU A 193 13.91 -13.68 4.46
C LEU A 193 13.58 -15.03 3.85
N VAL A 194 12.75 -15.80 4.54
CA VAL A 194 12.25 -17.07 4.06
C VAL A 194 10.99 -16.81 3.24
N ASP A 195 10.94 -17.37 2.02
CA ASP A 195 9.72 -17.39 1.23
C ASP A 195 8.73 -18.37 1.87
N GLU A 196 7.57 -17.88 2.29
CA GLU A 196 6.48 -18.70 2.85
C GLU A 196 5.68 -19.43 1.77
N ALA A 197 5.98 -19.19 0.49
CA ALA A 197 5.32 -19.90 -0.61
C ALA A 197 5.58 -21.41 -0.50
N VAL A 198 4.54 -22.20 -0.77
CA VAL A 198 4.62 -23.66 -0.76
C VAL A 198 5.68 -24.10 -1.78
N SER A 199 6.60 -24.98 -1.38
CA SER A 199 7.66 -25.46 -2.26
C SER A 199 7.08 -26.12 -3.52
N GLN A 200 7.82 -26.04 -4.63
CA GLN A 200 7.42 -26.63 -5.90
C GLN A 200 7.21 -28.13 -5.78
N GLU A 201 8.04 -28.81 -4.97
CA GLU A 201 7.92 -30.23 -4.66
C GLU A 201 6.57 -30.55 -3.98
N THR A 202 6.23 -29.79 -2.93
CA THR A 202 4.95 -29.96 -2.22
C THR A 202 3.75 -29.68 -3.14
N THR A 203 3.87 -28.65 -3.98
CA THR A 203 2.82 -28.30 -4.95
C THR A 203 2.63 -29.42 -5.98
N LEU A 204 3.72 -29.98 -6.49
CA LEU A 204 3.67 -31.11 -7.43
C LEU A 204 3.10 -32.36 -6.77
N ALA A 205 3.58 -32.71 -5.56
CA ALA A 205 3.10 -33.87 -4.81
C ALA A 205 1.57 -33.77 -4.54
N THR A 206 1.10 -32.60 -4.12
CA THR A 206 -0.32 -32.36 -3.89
C THR A 206 -1.14 -32.47 -5.17
N ARG A 207 -0.61 -31.99 -6.30
CA ARG A 207 -1.26 -32.08 -7.60
C ARG A 207 -1.33 -33.51 -8.09
N ASP A 208 -0.24 -34.27 -7.98
CA ASP A 208 -0.20 -35.70 -8.38
C ASP A 208 -1.15 -36.53 -7.53
N GLU A 209 -1.20 -36.25 -6.21
CA GLU A 209 -2.16 -36.92 -5.31
C GLU A 209 -3.62 -36.61 -5.69
N TYR A 210 -3.91 -35.36 -6.02
CA TYR A 210 -5.23 -34.95 -6.48
C TYR A 210 -5.62 -35.64 -7.79
N ASP A 211 -4.72 -35.64 -8.76
CA ASP A 211 -4.93 -36.28 -10.05
C ASP A 211 -5.10 -37.83 -9.92
N TYR A 212 -4.34 -38.44 -9.02
CA TYR A 212 -4.50 -39.85 -8.69
C TYR A 212 -5.87 -40.13 -8.09
N ARG A 213 -6.28 -39.37 -7.08
CA ARG A 213 -7.61 -39.50 -6.44
C ARG A 213 -8.74 -39.31 -7.45
N ARG A 214 -8.62 -38.31 -8.32
CA ARG A 214 -9.60 -38.03 -9.38
C ARG A 214 -9.71 -39.17 -10.38
N LYS A 215 -8.58 -39.74 -10.88
CA LYS A 215 -8.56 -40.87 -11.79
C LYS A 215 -9.14 -42.11 -11.12
N THR A 216 -8.81 -42.37 -9.87
CA THR A 216 -9.33 -43.48 -9.09
C THR A 216 -10.84 -43.39 -8.92
N LEU A 217 -11.35 -42.22 -8.54
CA LEU A 217 -12.79 -41.97 -8.41
C LEU A 217 -13.51 -42.12 -9.75
N ALA A 218 -12.98 -41.55 -10.83
CA ALA A 218 -13.58 -41.64 -12.15
C ALA A 218 -13.70 -43.08 -12.62
N SER A 219 -12.68 -43.91 -12.36
CA SER A 219 -12.74 -45.33 -12.70
C SER A 219 -13.72 -46.13 -11.81
N ALA A 220 -13.83 -45.76 -10.54
CA ALA A 220 -14.79 -46.39 -9.61
C ALA A 220 -16.25 -46.06 -9.98
N LEU A 221 -16.49 -44.87 -10.51
CA LEU A 221 -17.83 -44.45 -10.99
C LEU A 221 -18.31 -45.25 -12.19
N CYS A 222 -17.40 -45.86 -13.00
CA CYS A 222 -17.77 -46.71 -14.12
C CYS A 222 -18.44 -48.04 -13.67
N VAL A 223 -18.33 -48.43 -12.41
CA VAL A 223 -18.99 -49.62 -11.84
C VAL A 223 -20.48 -49.36 -11.57
N LEU A 224 -20.89 -48.12 -11.49
CA LEU A 224 -22.28 -47.73 -11.21
C LEU A 224 -23.11 -47.74 -12.50
N ASN A 225 -24.40 -48.12 -12.37
CA ASN A 225 -25.38 -47.90 -13.42
C ASN A 225 -25.69 -46.42 -13.60
N ASP A 226 -26.18 -45.99 -14.75
CA ASP A 226 -26.46 -44.58 -15.06
C ASP A 226 -27.33 -43.90 -14.01
N ARG A 227 -28.32 -44.60 -13.48
CA ARG A 227 -29.22 -44.11 -12.41
C ARG A 227 -28.48 -43.95 -11.06
N GLU A 228 -27.70 -44.96 -10.68
CA GLU A 228 -26.89 -44.94 -9.47
C GLU A 228 -25.85 -43.82 -9.53
N ARG A 229 -25.19 -43.69 -10.69
CA ARG A 229 -24.20 -42.68 -10.95
C ARG A 229 -24.78 -41.27 -10.85
N ARG A 230 -25.93 -41.01 -11.47
CA ARG A 230 -26.61 -39.72 -11.42
C ARG A 230 -26.98 -39.31 -9.97
N ILE A 231 -27.53 -40.26 -9.20
CA ILE A 231 -27.87 -40.04 -7.79
C ILE A 231 -26.60 -39.76 -6.97
N PHE A 232 -25.54 -40.51 -7.18
CA PHE A 232 -24.28 -40.39 -6.47
C PHE A 232 -23.61 -39.05 -6.79
N GLU A 233 -23.53 -38.63 -8.06
CA GLU A 233 -22.95 -37.35 -8.48
C GLU A 233 -23.72 -36.19 -7.90
N ALA A 234 -25.05 -36.19 -7.97
CA ALA A 234 -25.89 -35.10 -7.46
C ALA A 234 -25.87 -34.97 -5.93
N ARG A 235 -25.61 -36.08 -5.21
CA ARG A 235 -25.61 -36.09 -3.73
C ARG A 235 -24.24 -35.92 -3.11
N ARG A 236 -23.19 -36.44 -3.75
CA ARG A 236 -21.86 -36.55 -3.13
C ARG A 236 -20.76 -35.72 -3.81
N LEU A 237 -20.93 -35.42 -5.08
CA LEU A 237 -19.89 -34.72 -5.86
C LEU A 237 -20.30 -33.29 -6.25
N ALA A 238 -21.57 -32.93 -6.14
CA ALA A 238 -22.03 -31.57 -6.39
C ALA A 238 -21.66 -30.65 -5.20
N GLU A 239 -21.29 -29.40 -5.49
CA GLU A 239 -21.04 -28.38 -4.48
C GLU A 239 -22.28 -28.12 -3.62
N ASP A 240 -23.47 -28.06 -4.25
CA ASP A 240 -24.78 -28.00 -3.59
C ASP A 240 -25.50 -29.35 -3.72
N PRO A 241 -25.50 -30.19 -2.69
CA PRO A 241 -26.15 -31.51 -2.74
C PRO A 241 -27.67 -31.44 -2.96
N THR A 242 -28.16 -32.04 -4.03
CA THR A 242 -29.60 -32.13 -4.34
C THR A 242 -30.33 -32.87 -3.24
N THR A 243 -31.56 -32.44 -2.86
CA THR A 243 -32.34 -33.11 -1.81
C THR A 243 -32.85 -34.49 -2.26
N LEU A 244 -33.09 -35.38 -1.28
CA LEU A 244 -33.67 -36.70 -1.57
C LEU A 244 -35.07 -36.60 -2.20
N ALA A 245 -35.82 -35.56 -1.86
CA ALA A 245 -37.14 -35.29 -2.41
C ALA A 245 -37.11 -34.92 -3.91
N ASP A 246 -36.17 -34.06 -4.28
CA ASP A 246 -36.01 -33.62 -5.66
C ASP A 246 -35.58 -34.76 -6.58
N LEU A 247 -34.61 -35.58 -6.13
CA LEU A 247 -34.19 -36.78 -6.86
C LEU A 247 -35.27 -37.83 -6.91
N ALA A 248 -36.10 -37.95 -5.87
CA ALA A 248 -37.25 -38.85 -5.87
C ALA A 248 -38.29 -38.41 -6.90
N ALA A 249 -38.50 -37.09 -7.06
CA ALA A 249 -39.38 -36.57 -8.11
C ALA A 249 -38.80 -36.78 -9.50
N GLU A 250 -37.48 -36.57 -9.69
CA GLU A 250 -36.76 -36.79 -10.98
C GLU A 250 -36.91 -38.22 -11.47
N PHE A 251 -36.75 -39.22 -10.56
CA PHE A 251 -36.75 -40.63 -10.91
C PHE A 251 -38.11 -41.35 -10.65
N GLY A 252 -39.13 -40.66 -10.20
CA GLY A 252 -40.44 -41.24 -9.95
C GLY A 252 -40.47 -42.35 -8.87
N VAL A 253 -39.65 -42.21 -7.81
CA VAL A 253 -39.53 -43.18 -6.73
C VAL A 253 -39.69 -42.52 -5.35
N SER A 254 -39.85 -43.32 -4.29
CA SER A 254 -39.91 -42.75 -2.94
C SER A 254 -38.53 -42.21 -2.49
N PRO A 255 -38.50 -41.17 -1.66
CA PRO A 255 -37.26 -40.63 -1.10
C PRO A 255 -36.42 -41.69 -0.34
N GLU A 256 -37.07 -42.63 0.32
CA GLU A 256 -36.38 -43.73 1.00
C GLU A 256 -35.68 -44.69 0.00
N ARG A 257 -36.29 -44.90 -1.16
CA ARG A 257 -35.64 -45.70 -2.23
C ARG A 257 -34.40 -44.99 -2.81
N VAL A 258 -34.43 -43.66 -2.96
CA VAL A 258 -33.25 -42.89 -3.37
C VAL A 258 -32.16 -43.00 -2.31
N ARG A 259 -32.48 -42.94 -1.02
CA ARG A 259 -31.54 -43.14 0.09
C ARG A 259 -30.88 -44.51 0.05
N GLN A 260 -31.66 -45.59 -0.18
CA GLN A 260 -31.11 -46.96 -0.33
C GLN A 260 -30.15 -47.05 -1.52
N ILE A 261 -30.49 -46.42 -2.66
CA ILE A 261 -29.61 -46.41 -3.83
C ILE A 261 -28.33 -45.61 -3.53
N ASP A 262 -28.40 -44.47 -2.88
CA ASP A 262 -27.21 -43.67 -2.49
C ASP A 262 -26.26 -44.51 -1.59
N VAL A 263 -26.76 -45.19 -0.58
CA VAL A 263 -25.96 -46.02 0.31
C VAL A 263 -25.34 -47.18 -0.45
N SER A 264 -26.13 -47.91 -1.26
CA SER A 264 -25.62 -49.03 -2.06
C SER A 264 -24.59 -48.62 -3.10
N SER A 265 -24.79 -47.46 -3.76
CA SER A 265 -23.81 -46.91 -4.72
C SER A 265 -22.52 -46.51 -4.02
N PHE A 266 -22.59 -45.90 -2.84
CA PHE A 266 -21.41 -45.55 -2.04
C PHE A 266 -20.60 -46.82 -1.66
N GLU A 267 -21.25 -47.91 -1.21
CA GLU A 267 -20.60 -49.16 -0.88
C GLU A 267 -19.91 -49.78 -2.11
N LYS A 268 -20.54 -49.72 -3.29
CA LYS A 268 -19.95 -50.20 -4.55
C LYS A 268 -18.71 -49.40 -4.92
N VAL A 269 -18.77 -48.06 -4.88
CA VAL A 269 -17.63 -47.16 -5.13
C VAL A 269 -16.50 -47.43 -4.16
N GLN A 270 -16.81 -47.51 -2.85
CA GLN A 270 -15.82 -47.79 -1.81
C GLN A 270 -15.10 -49.13 -2.05
N LYS A 271 -15.82 -50.18 -2.43
CA LYS A 271 -15.26 -51.47 -2.74
C LYS A 271 -14.39 -51.44 -4.01
N ALA A 272 -14.81 -50.69 -5.04
CA ALA A 272 -14.04 -50.51 -6.26
C ALA A 272 -12.74 -49.76 -6.01
N VAL A 273 -12.74 -48.70 -5.21
CA VAL A 273 -11.54 -47.93 -4.81
C VAL A 273 -10.56 -48.85 -4.05
N LYS A 274 -11.04 -49.56 -3.01
CA LYS A 274 -10.20 -50.47 -2.20
C LYS A 274 -9.57 -51.59 -3.04
N ASN A 275 -10.30 -52.17 -3.96
CA ASN A 275 -9.79 -53.23 -4.83
C ASN A 275 -8.72 -52.71 -5.78
N ARG A 276 -8.83 -51.46 -6.25
CA ARG A 276 -7.84 -50.81 -7.11
C ARG A 276 -6.57 -50.47 -6.35
N ASP A 277 -6.68 -49.94 -5.15
CA ASP A 277 -5.51 -49.65 -4.30
C ASP A 277 -4.76 -50.94 -3.96
N ALA A 278 -5.45 -52.00 -3.60
CA ALA A 278 -4.84 -53.31 -3.37
C ALA A 278 -4.16 -53.89 -4.62
N ALA A 279 -4.73 -53.68 -5.82
CA ALA A 279 -4.13 -54.12 -7.07
C ALA A 279 -2.84 -53.31 -7.40
N ILE A 280 -2.81 -52.02 -7.08
CA ILE A 280 -1.62 -51.17 -7.28
C ILE A 280 -0.50 -51.58 -6.30
N GLU A 281 -0.84 -51.78 -5.00
CA GLU A 281 0.13 -52.28 -4.02
C GLU A 281 0.74 -53.64 -4.42
N THR A 282 -0.07 -54.57 -4.93
CA THR A 282 0.44 -55.85 -5.41
C THR A 282 1.34 -55.71 -6.64
N LEU A 283 1.04 -54.78 -7.56
CA LEU A 283 1.90 -54.50 -8.71
C LEU A 283 3.22 -53.81 -8.29
N ALA A 284 3.18 -52.93 -7.32
CA ALA A 284 4.37 -52.27 -6.76
C ALA A 284 5.31 -53.27 -6.04
N LEU A 285 4.76 -54.33 -5.42
CA LEU A 285 5.51 -55.39 -4.74
C LEU A 285 6.07 -56.43 -5.70
N THR A 286 5.46 -56.65 -6.88
CA THR A 286 5.87 -57.63 -7.87
C THR A 286 6.75 -57.08 -9.00
N GLY A 287 6.90 -55.77 -9.08
CA GLY A 287 7.67 -55.04 -10.10
C GLY A 287 9.12 -54.73 -9.73
N ASN A 288 9.70 -55.38 -8.74
CA ASN A 288 11.11 -55.24 -8.36
C ASN A 288 11.94 -56.43 -8.89
#